data_c4f02d94974763fc66171e0d3d0feebb
#
_entry.id   c4f02d94974763fc66171e0d3d0feebb
#
_cell.length_a   1.000
_cell.length_b   1.000
_cell.length_c   1.000
_cell.angle_alpha   90.00
_cell.angle_beta   90.00
_cell.angle_gamma   90.00
#
_symmetry.space_group_name_H-M   'P 1'
#
loop_
_entity.id
_entity.type
_entity.pdbx_description
1 polymer ?
#
loop_
_entity_poly.entity_id
_entity_poly.type
_entity_poly.pdbx_seq_one_letter_code
_entity_poly.pdbx_strand_id
1 'polypeptide(L)'
;MHQFTSTGKLDFETVIKSLDYLEQVTKETLRLYPPGLTFVTRQAKDDFAYKGTQFKAGTCFMVPLYQIQRDPRFWPEPLQFNPGRFAPENDAELIKAAYMPFGVGPRNCVGKSMAMLKLKLAMAKLVLKYRLELGPSQMGQMDINSRAMVSTPARGPWIIIRHISNRL
;
A
#
# COMPACT_ATOMS: atom_id res chain seq x y z
N MET A 1 19.46 -10.33 9.94
CA MET A 1 19.82 -9.76 8.63
C MET A 1 20.50 -10.81 7.74
N HIS A 2 19.93 -12.02 7.63
CA HIS A 2 20.47 -13.13 6.82
C HIS A 2 19.32 -13.87 6.14
N GLN A 3 18.70 -13.22 5.15
CA GLN A 3 17.61 -13.86 4.37
C GLN A 3 17.96 -13.91 2.87
N PHE A 4 19.26 -13.99 2.57
CA PHE A 4 19.70 -14.16 1.19
C PHE A 4 20.35 -15.51 1.02
N THR A 5 20.08 -16.17 -0.08
CA THR A 5 20.77 -17.39 -0.45
C THR A 5 22.27 -17.12 -0.54
N SER A 6 23.09 -18.13 -0.23
CA SER A 6 24.57 -18.07 -0.28
C SER A 6 25.15 -17.58 -1.61
N THR A 7 24.32 -17.49 -2.65
CA THR A 7 24.69 -17.02 -4.01
C THR A 7 24.34 -15.54 -4.27
N GLY A 8 23.76 -14.81 -3.31
CA GLY A 8 23.34 -13.42 -3.50
C GLY A 8 22.21 -13.23 -4.53
N LYS A 9 21.60 -14.32 -5.00
CA LYS A 9 20.46 -14.28 -5.91
C LYS A 9 19.14 -14.32 -5.13
N LEU A 10 18.25 -13.38 -5.42
CA LEU A 10 16.87 -13.43 -4.97
C LEU A 10 16.14 -14.47 -5.78
N ASP A 11 15.76 -15.57 -5.16
CA ASP A 11 14.80 -16.50 -5.74
C ASP A 11 13.35 -16.10 -5.45
N PHE A 12 12.44 -16.70 -6.16
CA PHE A 12 11.01 -16.41 -6.07
C PHE A 12 10.43 -16.76 -4.68
N GLU A 13 10.87 -17.85 -4.07
CA GLU A 13 10.41 -18.28 -2.75
C GLU A 13 10.84 -17.30 -1.66
N THR A 14 12.08 -16.86 -1.66
CA THR A 14 12.60 -15.85 -0.72
C THR A 14 11.82 -14.56 -0.81
N VAL A 15 11.52 -14.09 -2.03
CA VAL A 15 10.73 -12.85 -2.21
C VAL A 15 9.31 -12.98 -1.67
N ILE A 16 8.69 -14.14 -1.82
CA ILE A 16 7.31 -14.36 -1.35
C ILE A 16 7.27 -14.61 0.16
N LYS A 17 8.13 -15.50 0.68
CA LYS A 17 7.98 -16.05 2.03
C LYS A 17 8.81 -15.35 3.10
N SER A 18 9.87 -14.63 2.74
CA SER A 18 10.90 -14.22 3.72
C SER A 18 11.12 -12.72 3.82
N LEU A 19 10.38 -11.89 3.08
CA LEU A 19 10.54 -10.44 3.12
C LEU A 19 9.37 -9.77 3.87
N ASP A 20 9.11 -10.22 5.09
CA ASP A 20 7.96 -9.78 5.90
C ASP A 20 7.99 -8.28 6.16
N TYR A 21 9.15 -7.74 6.56
CA TYR A 21 9.27 -6.31 6.79
C TYR A 21 9.06 -5.48 5.52
N LEU A 22 9.54 -5.94 4.37
CA LEU A 22 9.29 -5.28 3.10
C LEU A 22 7.79 -5.32 2.72
N GLU A 23 7.10 -6.39 3.08
CA GLU A 23 5.66 -6.46 2.92
C GLU A 23 4.94 -5.46 3.83
N GLN A 24 5.33 -5.33 5.08
CA GLN A 24 4.81 -4.33 6.01
C GLN A 24 5.02 -2.90 5.48
N VAL A 25 6.24 -2.58 5.02
CA VAL A 25 6.57 -1.30 4.37
C VAL A 25 5.68 -1.04 3.17
N THR A 26 5.49 -2.05 2.32
CA THR A 26 4.63 -1.93 1.12
C THR A 26 3.17 -1.69 1.50
N LYS A 27 2.65 -2.44 2.49
CA LYS A 27 1.28 -2.27 2.99
C LYS A 27 1.05 -0.88 3.59
N GLU A 28 1.99 -0.38 4.40
CA GLU A 28 1.89 0.95 5.00
C GLU A 28 1.99 2.06 3.95
N THR A 29 2.84 1.89 2.94
CA THR A 29 2.90 2.79 1.80
C THR A 29 1.55 2.85 1.07
N LEU A 30 0.94 1.69 0.80
CA LEU A 30 -0.37 1.61 0.15
C LEU A 30 -1.51 2.14 1.03
N ARG A 31 -1.36 2.11 2.35
CA ARG A 31 -2.31 2.75 3.27
C ARG A 31 -2.25 4.27 3.15
N LEU A 32 -1.06 4.84 3.25
CA LEU A 32 -0.87 6.30 3.19
C LEU A 32 -1.00 6.84 1.77
N TYR A 33 -0.53 6.12 0.77
CA TYR A 33 -0.45 6.57 -0.61
C TYR A 33 -1.06 5.54 -1.57
N PRO A 34 -2.36 5.24 -1.44
CA PRO A 34 -3.01 4.31 -2.36
C PRO A 34 -3.02 4.92 -3.77
N PRO A 35 -2.60 4.17 -4.80
CA PRO A 35 -2.67 4.65 -6.19
C PRO A 35 -4.09 5.01 -6.62
N GLY A 36 -5.07 4.21 -6.19
CA GLY A 36 -6.49 4.48 -6.43
C GLY A 36 -7.15 5.14 -5.23
N LEU A 37 -7.70 6.34 -5.43
CA LEU A 37 -8.34 7.10 -4.35
C LEU A 37 -9.80 6.70 -4.11
N THR A 38 -10.49 6.21 -5.14
CA THR A 38 -11.94 6.01 -5.15
C THR A 38 -12.39 4.80 -5.98
N PHE A 39 -11.54 3.77 -6.10
CA PHE A 39 -11.86 2.62 -6.96
C PHE A 39 -12.91 1.66 -6.40
N VAL A 40 -13.27 1.78 -5.13
CA VAL A 40 -14.29 0.90 -4.56
C VAL A 40 -15.65 1.51 -4.79
N THR A 41 -16.22 1.22 -5.95
CA THR A 41 -17.56 1.61 -6.32
C THR A 41 -18.48 0.40 -6.42
N ARG A 42 -19.75 0.57 -6.07
CA ARG A 42 -20.79 -0.46 -6.19
C ARG A 42 -22.08 0.20 -6.61
N GLN A 43 -22.90 -0.52 -7.34
CA GLN A 43 -24.22 -0.09 -7.72
C GLN A 43 -25.27 -1.05 -7.16
N ALA A 44 -26.31 -0.52 -6.57
CA ALA A 44 -27.42 -1.32 -6.11
C ALA A 44 -28.12 -1.96 -7.33
N LYS A 45 -28.30 -3.28 -7.32
CA LYS A 45 -29.01 -4.00 -8.35
C LYS A 45 -30.51 -3.84 -8.19
N ASP A 46 -30.97 -3.92 -6.95
CA ASP A 46 -32.37 -3.88 -6.56
C ASP A 46 -32.57 -2.83 -5.46
N ASP A 47 -33.83 -2.45 -5.19
CA ASP A 47 -34.18 -1.62 -4.04
C ASP A 47 -33.84 -2.35 -2.75
N PHE A 48 -33.25 -1.68 -1.78
CA PHE A 48 -32.96 -2.26 -0.47
C PHE A 48 -33.00 -1.23 0.65
N ALA A 49 -33.13 -1.71 1.88
CA ALA A 49 -33.04 -0.88 3.07
C ALA A 49 -31.82 -1.27 3.91
N TYR A 50 -31.10 -0.30 4.43
CA TYR A 50 -30.01 -0.49 5.38
C TYR A 50 -30.07 0.55 6.49
N LYS A 51 -30.10 0.08 7.74
CA LYS A 51 -30.18 0.94 8.94
C LYS A 51 -31.26 2.04 8.85
N GLY A 52 -32.46 1.68 8.37
CA GLY A 52 -33.59 2.60 8.23
C GLY A 52 -33.57 3.51 7.00
N THR A 53 -32.51 3.50 6.21
CA THR A 53 -32.42 4.26 4.95
C THR A 53 -32.80 3.38 3.77
N GLN A 54 -33.68 3.89 2.91
CA GLN A 54 -34.09 3.23 1.67
C GLN A 54 -33.16 3.64 0.53
N PHE A 55 -32.67 2.66 -0.22
CA PHE A 55 -31.85 2.86 -1.41
C PHE A 55 -32.55 2.26 -2.63
N LYS A 56 -32.58 3.02 -3.70
CA LYS A 56 -33.17 2.59 -4.97
C LYS A 56 -32.18 1.82 -5.83
N ALA A 57 -32.69 0.90 -6.65
CA ALA A 57 -31.91 0.28 -7.70
C ALA A 57 -31.22 1.36 -8.55
N GLY A 58 -29.97 1.08 -8.94
CA GLY A 58 -29.15 2.07 -9.64
C GLY A 58 -28.36 3.02 -8.74
N THR A 59 -28.65 3.09 -7.43
CA THR A 59 -27.86 3.90 -6.48
C THR A 59 -26.40 3.47 -6.51
N CYS A 60 -25.51 4.44 -6.77
CA CYS A 60 -24.07 4.20 -6.78
C CYS A 60 -23.45 4.54 -5.41
N PHE A 61 -22.64 3.63 -4.91
CA PHE A 61 -21.89 3.79 -3.67
C PHE A 61 -20.40 3.93 -4.00
N MET A 62 -19.75 4.89 -3.39
CA MET A 62 -18.31 5.10 -3.52
C MET A 62 -17.68 5.10 -2.13
N VAL A 63 -16.60 4.36 -1.98
CA VAL A 63 -15.84 4.34 -0.73
C VAL A 63 -14.71 5.35 -0.81
N PRO A 64 -14.66 6.34 0.10
CA PRO A 64 -13.59 7.34 0.14
C PRO A 64 -12.32 6.73 0.77
N LEU A 65 -11.63 5.88 0.00
CA LEU A 65 -10.52 5.05 0.45
C LEU A 65 -9.41 5.86 1.13
N TYR A 66 -9.02 6.96 0.51
CA TYR A 66 -7.96 7.82 1.01
C TYR A 66 -8.26 8.36 2.43
N GLN A 67 -9.51 8.74 2.68
CA GLN A 67 -9.97 9.24 3.97
C GLN A 67 -10.05 8.11 5.00
N ILE A 68 -10.65 6.97 4.63
CA ILE A 68 -10.80 5.83 5.54
C ILE A 68 -9.45 5.31 6.00
N GLN A 69 -8.47 5.23 5.12
CA GLN A 69 -7.13 4.78 5.45
C GLN A 69 -6.30 5.79 6.27
N ARG A 70 -6.86 6.98 6.52
CA ARG A 70 -6.28 8.02 7.38
C ARG A 70 -7.20 8.44 8.53
N ASP A 71 -8.29 7.74 8.75
CA ASP A 71 -9.24 8.07 9.80
C ASP A 71 -8.71 7.61 11.17
N PRO A 72 -8.56 8.51 12.16
CA PRO A 72 -8.04 8.16 13.49
C PRO A 72 -8.91 7.16 14.25
N ARG A 73 -10.18 7.00 13.87
CA ARG A 73 -11.07 5.97 14.45
C ARG A 73 -10.61 4.55 14.11
N PHE A 74 -9.88 4.36 13.01
CA PHE A 74 -9.39 3.06 12.55
C PHE A 74 -7.87 2.94 12.64
N TRP A 75 -7.15 4.07 12.62
CA TRP A 75 -5.70 4.11 12.54
C TRP A 75 -5.15 5.07 13.59
N PRO A 76 -4.67 4.60 14.74
CA PRO A 76 -3.95 5.46 15.69
C PRO A 76 -2.79 6.16 14.98
N GLU A 77 -2.60 7.46 15.24
CA GLU A 77 -1.58 8.30 14.59
C GLU A 77 -1.59 8.12 13.05
N PRO A 78 -2.70 8.41 12.36
CA PRO A 78 -2.97 7.95 11.00
C PRO A 78 -2.02 8.50 9.95
N LEU A 79 -1.33 9.61 10.21
CA LEU A 79 -0.36 10.21 9.29
C LEU A 79 1.09 9.73 9.53
N GLN A 80 1.35 9.05 10.63
CA GLN A 80 2.65 8.47 10.91
C GLN A 80 2.87 7.23 10.04
N PHE A 81 4.02 7.16 9.38
CA PHE A 81 4.44 5.98 8.65
C PHE A 81 4.97 4.92 9.62
N ASN A 82 4.19 3.89 9.87
CA ASN A 82 4.51 2.83 10.81
C ASN A 82 4.24 1.44 10.20
N PRO A 83 5.23 0.81 9.55
CA PRO A 83 5.08 -0.54 8.99
C PRO A 83 4.68 -1.61 10.01
N GLY A 84 5.04 -1.42 11.28
CA GLY A 84 4.70 -2.34 12.36
C GLY A 84 3.21 -2.57 12.56
N ARG A 85 2.34 -1.68 12.05
CA ARG A 85 0.88 -1.92 12.03
C ARG A 85 0.50 -3.22 11.31
N PHE A 86 1.31 -3.62 10.35
CA PHE A 86 1.10 -4.82 9.53
C PHE A 86 1.97 -5.99 9.95
N ALA A 87 2.57 -5.93 11.13
CA ALA A 87 3.28 -7.05 11.69
C ALA A 87 2.29 -8.18 12.08
N PRO A 88 2.68 -9.46 11.94
CA PRO A 88 1.79 -10.59 12.21
C PRO A 88 1.13 -10.55 13.60
N GLU A 89 1.84 -10.08 14.60
CA GLU A 89 1.34 -9.93 15.97
C GLU A 89 0.20 -8.92 16.10
N ASN A 90 0.10 -7.96 15.19
CA ASN A 90 -0.91 -6.91 15.19
C ASN A 90 -2.09 -7.20 14.25
N ASP A 91 -2.10 -8.33 13.54
CA ASP A 91 -3.16 -8.66 12.55
C ASP A 91 -4.56 -8.71 13.16
N ALA A 92 -4.67 -9.09 14.43
CA ALA A 92 -5.94 -9.15 15.14
C ALA A 92 -6.54 -7.75 15.44
N GLU A 93 -5.70 -6.73 15.57
CA GLU A 93 -6.11 -5.34 15.83
C GLU A 93 -6.50 -4.60 14.56
N LEU A 94 -6.08 -5.12 13.39
CA LEU A 94 -6.35 -4.51 12.11
C LEU A 94 -7.83 -4.63 11.73
N ILE A 95 -8.47 -3.49 11.55
CA ILE A 95 -9.81 -3.43 10.97
C ILE A 95 -9.70 -3.63 9.46
N LYS A 96 -9.86 -4.88 9.01
CA LYS A 96 -9.68 -5.28 7.60
C LYS A 96 -10.54 -4.46 6.62
N ALA A 97 -11.70 -3.99 7.07
CA ALA A 97 -12.56 -3.11 6.28
C ALA A 97 -12.04 -1.67 6.15
N ALA A 98 -11.06 -1.26 6.95
CA ALA A 98 -10.42 0.05 6.85
C ALA A 98 -9.14 0.02 6.00
N TYR A 99 -8.67 -1.17 5.59
CA TYR A 99 -7.51 -1.35 4.70
C TYR A 99 -7.92 -2.03 3.41
N MET A 100 -8.10 -1.26 2.35
CA MET A 100 -8.62 -1.80 1.08
C MET A 100 -7.95 -1.21 -0.18
N PRO A 101 -6.60 -1.08 -0.24
CA PRO A 101 -5.92 -0.47 -1.39
C PRO A 101 -6.14 -1.23 -2.71
N PHE A 102 -6.59 -2.47 -2.62
CA PHE A 102 -6.97 -3.32 -3.76
C PHE A 102 -8.47 -3.63 -3.80
N GLY A 103 -9.28 -2.91 -3.03
CA GLY A 103 -10.68 -3.24 -2.83
C GLY A 103 -10.89 -4.46 -1.93
N VAL A 104 -12.16 -4.82 -1.71
CA VAL A 104 -12.58 -5.95 -0.87
C VAL A 104 -13.71 -6.74 -1.51
N GLY A 105 -13.87 -8.01 -1.10
CA GLY A 105 -14.93 -8.90 -1.55
C GLY A 105 -14.70 -9.47 -2.96
N PRO A 106 -15.75 -10.01 -3.59
CA PRO A 106 -15.64 -10.73 -4.87
C PRO A 106 -15.17 -9.88 -6.06
N ARG A 107 -15.20 -8.55 -5.92
CA ARG A 107 -14.78 -7.56 -6.92
C ARG A 107 -13.48 -6.85 -6.53
N ASN A 108 -12.65 -7.47 -5.69
CA ASN A 108 -11.33 -6.94 -5.41
C ASN A 108 -10.43 -6.98 -6.65
N CYS A 109 -9.29 -6.31 -6.59
CA CYS A 109 -8.33 -6.27 -7.69
C CYS A 109 -7.80 -7.67 -8.03
N VAL A 110 -8.02 -8.13 -9.23
CA VAL A 110 -7.51 -9.42 -9.73
C VAL A 110 -5.98 -9.44 -9.78
N GLY A 111 -5.35 -8.28 -10.00
CA GLY A 111 -3.89 -8.14 -10.07
C GLY A 111 -3.18 -7.97 -8.73
N LYS A 112 -3.87 -8.05 -7.58
CA LYS A 112 -3.29 -7.82 -6.25
C LYS A 112 -2.02 -8.63 -6.00
N SER A 113 -2.08 -9.94 -6.19
CA SER A 113 -0.94 -10.85 -5.94
C SER A 113 0.25 -10.51 -6.83
N MET A 114 0.00 -10.26 -8.12
CA MET A 114 1.03 -9.87 -9.07
C MET A 114 1.64 -8.50 -8.74
N ALA A 115 0.83 -7.52 -8.35
CA ALA A 115 1.30 -6.20 -7.96
C ALA A 115 2.21 -6.26 -6.73
N MET A 116 1.78 -6.97 -5.67
CA MET A 116 2.57 -7.15 -4.46
C MET A 116 3.88 -7.86 -4.73
N LEU A 117 3.87 -8.92 -5.56
CA LEU A 117 5.08 -9.62 -5.96
C LEU A 117 6.05 -8.70 -6.71
N LYS A 118 5.55 -7.95 -7.70
CA LYS A 118 6.39 -7.01 -8.47
C LYS A 118 6.99 -5.92 -7.60
N LEU A 119 6.22 -5.35 -6.68
CA LEU A 119 6.71 -4.33 -5.74
C LEU A 119 7.79 -4.89 -4.83
N LYS A 120 7.57 -6.06 -4.21
CA LYS A 120 8.55 -6.72 -3.35
C LYS A 120 9.83 -7.04 -4.13
N LEU A 121 9.72 -7.62 -5.32
CA LEU A 121 10.87 -7.97 -6.15
C LEU A 121 11.67 -6.74 -6.60
N ALA A 122 11.00 -5.69 -7.06
CA ALA A 122 11.64 -4.47 -7.51
C ALA A 122 12.39 -3.79 -6.36
N MET A 123 11.73 -3.61 -5.21
CA MET A 123 12.33 -2.98 -4.04
C MET A 123 13.49 -3.81 -3.48
N ALA A 124 13.33 -5.12 -3.38
CA ALA A 124 14.39 -6.00 -2.92
C ALA A 124 15.65 -5.89 -3.81
N LYS A 125 15.47 -5.93 -5.14
CA LYS A 125 16.58 -5.76 -6.09
C LYS A 125 17.26 -4.39 -5.99
N LEU A 126 16.47 -3.34 -5.76
CA LEU A 126 17.02 -1.98 -5.60
C LEU A 126 17.86 -1.87 -4.33
N VAL A 127 17.31 -2.24 -3.18
CA VAL A 127 18.01 -2.07 -1.89
C VAL A 127 19.19 -3.02 -1.69
N LEU A 128 19.27 -4.09 -2.48
CA LEU A 128 20.46 -4.96 -2.53
C LEU A 128 21.66 -4.28 -3.17
N LYS A 129 21.43 -3.45 -4.17
CA LYS A 129 22.50 -2.83 -4.97
C LYS A 129 22.73 -1.37 -4.63
N TYR A 130 21.70 -0.72 -4.10
CA TYR A 130 21.73 0.73 -3.95
C TYR A 130 21.23 1.15 -2.56
N ARG A 131 21.87 2.16 -2.02
CA ARG A 131 21.36 2.95 -0.92
C ARG A 131 20.51 4.07 -1.50
N LEU A 132 19.27 4.16 -1.01
CA LEU A 132 18.32 5.18 -1.42
C LEU A 132 18.24 6.25 -0.34
N GLU A 133 18.43 7.51 -0.71
CA GLU A 133 18.38 8.65 0.19
C GLU A 133 17.41 9.68 -0.38
N LEU A 134 16.66 10.37 0.47
CA LEU A 134 15.81 11.47 0.04
C LEU A 134 16.69 12.66 -0.36
N GLY A 135 16.38 13.28 -1.48
CA GLY A 135 16.98 14.55 -1.87
C GLY A 135 16.53 15.68 -0.94
N PRO A 136 17.29 16.79 -0.86
CA PRO A 136 16.96 17.92 0.04
C PRO A 136 15.54 18.48 -0.16
N SER A 137 15.03 18.45 -1.38
CA SER A 137 13.67 18.90 -1.74
C SER A 137 12.55 17.93 -1.32
N GLN A 138 12.88 16.77 -0.77
CA GLN A 138 11.92 15.74 -0.37
C GLN A 138 11.88 15.53 1.15
N MET A 139 12.45 16.47 1.90
CA MET A 139 12.35 16.47 3.36
C MET A 139 10.95 16.89 3.77
N GLY A 140 10.24 16.00 4.47
CA GLY A 140 8.88 16.25 4.98
C GLY A 140 7.79 15.41 4.28
N GLN A 141 6.57 15.89 4.36
CA GLN A 141 5.42 15.22 3.76
C GLN A 141 5.43 15.34 2.24
N MET A 142 5.20 14.23 1.56
CA MET A 142 5.13 14.22 0.09
C MET A 142 3.80 14.78 -0.39
N ASP A 143 3.86 15.83 -1.19
CA ASP A 143 2.69 16.38 -1.87
C ASP A 143 2.19 15.40 -2.94
N ILE A 144 0.88 15.20 -2.96
CA ILE A 144 0.22 14.30 -3.90
C ILE A 144 -0.64 15.10 -4.85
N ASN A 145 -0.47 14.84 -6.14
CA ASN A 145 -1.44 15.21 -7.16
C ASN A 145 -2.38 14.04 -7.44
N SER A 146 -3.67 14.32 -7.51
CA SER A 146 -4.63 13.36 -8.00
C SER A 146 -5.17 13.81 -9.36
N ARG A 147 -4.79 13.10 -10.40
CA ARG A 147 -5.40 13.26 -11.72
C ARG A 147 -6.25 12.03 -12.00
N ALA A 148 -7.52 12.26 -12.33
CA ALA A 148 -8.44 11.19 -12.74
C ALA A 148 -8.45 9.98 -11.80
N MET A 149 -8.61 10.18 -10.48
CA MET A 149 -8.68 9.14 -9.45
C MET A 149 -7.37 8.37 -9.17
N VAL A 150 -6.28 8.70 -9.82
CA VAL A 150 -4.96 8.12 -9.55
C VAL A 150 -4.10 9.13 -8.81
N SER A 151 -3.52 8.71 -7.69
CA SER A 151 -2.57 9.54 -6.94
C SER A 151 -1.16 9.36 -7.46
N THR A 152 -0.47 10.47 -7.64
CA THR A 152 0.94 10.51 -8.02
C THR A 152 1.67 11.57 -7.20
N PRO A 153 2.97 11.42 -6.94
CA PRO A 153 3.75 12.49 -6.35
C PRO A 153 3.67 13.77 -7.20
N ALA A 154 3.40 14.91 -6.58
CA ALA A 154 3.19 16.18 -7.30
C ALA A 154 4.43 16.64 -8.08
N ARG A 155 5.61 16.39 -7.54
CA ARG A 155 6.90 16.81 -8.12
C ARG A 155 7.85 15.65 -8.40
N GLY A 156 7.34 14.40 -8.38
CA GLY A 156 8.15 13.20 -8.49
C GLY A 156 9.02 12.95 -7.24
N PRO A 157 9.41 11.71 -6.98
CA PRO A 157 10.38 11.41 -5.93
C PRO A 157 11.79 11.75 -6.43
N TRP A 158 12.40 12.78 -5.86
CA TRP A 158 13.82 13.08 -6.06
C TRP A 158 14.62 12.23 -5.06
N ILE A 159 15.21 11.15 -5.56
CA ILE A 159 15.94 10.16 -4.76
C ILE A 159 17.39 10.16 -5.20
N ILE A 160 18.30 10.26 -4.25
CA ILE A 160 19.73 10.04 -4.47
C ILE A 160 19.98 8.54 -4.41
N ILE A 161 20.53 7.98 -5.47
CA ILE A 161 20.83 6.56 -5.58
C ILE A 161 22.34 6.39 -5.52
N ARG A 162 22.84 5.72 -4.47
CA ARG A 162 24.28 5.40 -4.32
C ARG A 162 24.50 3.90 -4.44
N HIS A 163 25.40 3.50 -5.28
CA HIS A 163 25.80 2.09 -5.37
C HIS A 163 26.42 1.64 -4.05
N ILE A 164 25.96 0.52 -3.52
CA ILE A 164 26.60 -0.11 -2.37
C ILE A 164 27.83 -0.81 -2.91
N SER A 165 28.99 -0.14 -2.82
CA SER A 165 30.27 -0.81 -3.09
C SER A 165 30.40 -1.98 -2.15
N ASN A 166 30.72 -3.17 -2.67
CA ASN A 166 30.85 -4.39 -1.89
C ASN A 166 31.66 -4.13 -0.61
N ARG A 167 31.01 -4.32 0.53
CA ARG A 167 31.78 -4.73 1.72
C ARG A 167 32.09 -6.20 1.52
N LEU A 168 33.27 -6.46 1.00
CA LEU A 168 33.95 -7.75 1.17
C LEU A 168 34.26 -7.96 2.64
#